data_dd1408bf3609afaadcac65f960419584
#
_entry.id   dd1408bf3609afaadcac65f960419584
#
_cell.length_a   1.000
_cell.length_b   1.000
_cell.length_c   1.000
_cell.angle_alpha   90.00
_cell.angle_beta   90.00
_cell.angle_gamma   90.00
#
_symmetry.space_group_name_H-M   'P 1'
#
loop_
_entity.id
_entity.type
_entity.pdbx_description
1 polymer ?
#
loop_
_entity_poly.entity_id
_entity_poly.type
_entity_poly.pdbx_seq_one_letter_code
_entity_poly.pdbx_strand_id
1 'polypeptide(L)'
;MASQDTQININDLSFNIEGKTLLHNTNLSLNGDGITVLLGANGAGKTIFLKLLTGLLTPSSGSTTFQSGNLSIKTRAFVSQEPVILRRTVLKNMLFVLEKITSEKSTLAKELLSLMGLDKKEHQNALTLSAGEKQRLCLARAIITNPEILLLDEPTANIEPNSTTLIEKYLIQ
;
A
#
# COMPACT_ATOMS: atom_id res chain seq x y z
N MET A 1 -9.49 7.31 -13.87
CA MET A 1 -10.74 6.58 -14.15
C MET A 1 -10.53 5.19 -13.60
N ALA A 2 -11.09 4.84 -12.45
CA ALA A 2 -11.15 3.47 -11.98
C ALA A 2 -12.04 2.70 -12.97
N SER A 3 -11.56 1.57 -13.49
CA SER A 3 -12.38 0.73 -14.35
C SER A 3 -13.49 0.14 -13.47
N GLN A 4 -14.75 0.35 -13.86
CA GLN A 4 -15.97 -0.04 -13.13
C GLN A 4 -16.14 -1.56 -12.89
N ASP A 5 -15.13 -2.38 -13.16
CA ASP A 5 -15.23 -3.84 -13.13
C ASP A 5 -14.12 -4.55 -12.34
N THR A 6 -13.40 -3.86 -11.44
CA THR A 6 -12.40 -4.54 -10.62
C THR A 6 -13.11 -5.26 -9.48
N GLN A 7 -13.05 -6.59 -9.49
CA GLN A 7 -13.55 -7.44 -8.41
C GLN A 7 -12.45 -8.36 -7.91
N ILE A 8 -12.29 -8.43 -6.59
CA ILE A 8 -11.37 -9.35 -5.93
C ILE A 8 -12.18 -10.47 -5.32
N ASN A 9 -12.01 -11.70 -5.83
CA ASN A 9 -12.64 -12.88 -5.28
C ASN A 9 -11.62 -13.70 -4.50
N ILE A 10 -11.95 -14.04 -3.29
CA ILE A 10 -11.18 -14.84 -2.35
C ILE A 10 -11.96 -16.13 -2.13
N ASN A 11 -11.33 -17.28 -2.46
CA ASN A 11 -11.97 -18.58 -2.40
C ASN A 11 -11.14 -19.52 -1.51
N ASP A 12 -11.76 -20.01 -0.43
CA ASP A 12 -11.21 -20.98 0.52
C ASP A 12 -9.80 -20.66 1.02
N LEU A 13 -9.49 -19.35 1.11
CA LEU A 13 -8.17 -18.84 1.43
C LEU A 13 -7.77 -19.20 2.87
N SER A 14 -6.70 -19.95 3.01
CA SER A 14 -6.12 -20.30 4.30
C SER A 14 -4.61 -20.04 4.33
N PHE A 15 -4.12 -19.71 5.50
CA PHE A 15 -2.69 -19.50 5.74
C PHE A 15 -2.26 -20.09 7.05
N ASN A 16 -1.31 -21.03 6.97
CA ASN A 16 -0.73 -21.75 8.10
C ASN A 16 0.79 -21.48 8.14
N ILE A 17 1.32 -21.28 9.33
CA ILE A 17 2.75 -21.17 9.56
C ILE A 17 3.10 -21.94 10.84
N GLU A 18 4.14 -22.78 10.80
CA GLU A 18 4.64 -23.57 11.94
C GLU A 18 3.52 -24.33 12.68
N GLY A 19 2.59 -24.92 11.94
CA GLY A 19 1.46 -25.68 12.48
C GLY A 19 0.33 -24.83 13.07
N LYS A 20 0.44 -23.50 13.04
CA LYS A 20 -0.60 -22.59 13.52
C LYS A 20 -1.39 -22.02 12.33
N THR A 21 -2.72 -22.16 12.36
CA THR A 21 -3.62 -21.55 11.40
C THR A 21 -3.83 -20.07 11.76
N LEU A 22 -3.43 -19.16 10.88
CA LEU A 22 -3.57 -17.72 11.06
C LEU A 22 -4.71 -17.12 10.22
N LEU A 23 -5.09 -17.79 9.14
CA LEU A 23 -6.27 -17.50 8.35
C LEU A 23 -6.91 -18.84 7.96
N HIS A 24 -8.23 -18.97 8.14
CA HIS A 24 -8.93 -20.24 7.92
C HIS A 24 -10.11 -20.06 6.97
N ASN A 25 -10.06 -20.78 5.85
CA ASN A 25 -11.15 -20.96 4.88
C ASN A 25 -11.98 -19.69 4.59
N THR A 26 -11.28 -18.61 4.29
CA THR A 26 -11.90 -17.30 4.07
C THR A 26 -12.47 -17.21 2.66
N ASN A 27 -13.76 -16.91 2.57
CA ASN A 27 -14.49 -16.70 1.33
C ASN A 27 -15.07 -15.28 1.32
N LEU A 28 -14.70 -14.48 0.33
CA LEU A 28 -15.10 -13.07 0.26
C LEU A 28 -15.00 -12.56 -1.17
N SER A 29 -15.93 -11.67 -1.54
CA SER A 29 -15.86 -10.88 -2.76
C SER A 29 -15.81 -9.39 -2.43
N LEU A 30 -14.82 -8.68 -2.94
CA LEU A 30 -14.64 -7.24 -2.75
C LEU A 30 -14.80 -6.54 -4.09
N ASN A 31 -15.58 -5.48 -4.10
CA ASN A 31 -15.67 -4.59 -5.26
C ASN A 31 -14.46 -3.64 -5.25
N GLY A 32 -13.86 -3.42 -6.41
CA GLY A 32 -12.68 -2.57 -6.56
C GLY A 32 -12.97 -1.07 -6.54
N ASP A 33 -14.23 -0.67 -6.41
CA ASP A 33 -14.63 0.74 -6.40
C ASP A 33 -14.65 1.28 -4.95
N GLY A 34 -14.01 2.43 -4.76
CA GLY A 34 -14.03 3.14 -3.49
C GLY A 34 -13.11 2.54 -2.42
N ILE A 35 -13.49 2.71 -1.16
CA ILE A 35 -12.69 2.32 0.01
C ILE A 35 -13.34 1.15 0.72
N THR A 36 -12.60 0.06 0.87
CA THR A 36 -13.00 -1.08 1.72
C THR A 36 -12.18 -1.06 3.01
N VAL A 37 -12.85 -1.11 4.17
CA VAL A 37 -12.19 -1.10 5.48
C VAL A 37 -12.22 -2.50 6.09
N LEU A 38 -11.04 -3.02 6.44
CA LEU A 38 -10.88 -4.29 7.15
C LEU A 38 -10.77 -4.04 8.66
N LEU A 39 -11.79 -4.43 9.41
CA LEU A 39 -11.85 -4.27 10.86
C LEU A 39 -11.62 -5.61 11.58
N GLY A 40 -11.01 -5.55 12.75
CA GLY A 40 -10.77 -6.72 13.60
C GLY A 40 -9.77 -6.41 14.72
N ALA A 41 -9.76 -7.26 15.73
CA ALA A 41 -8.84 -7.16 16.87
C ALA A 41 -7.36 -7.28 16.43
N ASN A 42 -6.45 -6.84 17.29
CA ASN A 42 -5.01 -7.08 17.08
C ASN A 42 -4.74 -8.60 17.06
N GLY A 43 -3.93 -9.04 16.10
CA GLY A 43 -3.67 -10.47 15.90
C GLY A 43 -4.74 -11.24 15.11
N ALA A 44 -5.82 -10.61 14.65
CA ALA A 44 -6.88 -11.25 13.85
C ALA A 44 -6.45 -11.65 12.42
N GLY A 45 -5.19 -11.40 12.02
CA GLY A 45 -4.69 -11.79 10.71
C GLY A 45 -4.85 -10.71 9.61
N LYS A 46 -5.24 -9.48 9.94
CA LYS A 46 -5.44 -8.38 8.95
C LYS A 46 -4.23 -8.17 8.05
N THR A 47 -3.06 -7.99 8.63
CA THR A 47 -1.77 -7.83 7.90
C THR A 47 -1.46 -9.03 7.01
N ILE A 48 -1.72 -10.26 7.49
CA ILE A 48 -1.51 -11.49 6.73
C ILE A 48 -2.43 -11.52 5.52
N PHE A 49 -3.71 -11.21 5.74
CA PHE A 49 -4.70 -11.15 4.67
C PHE A 49 -4.30 -10.13 3.60
N LEU A 50 -3.91 -8.91 3.97
CA LEU A 50 -3.41 -7.90 3.04
C LEU A 50 -2.17 -8.38 2.27
N LYS A 51 -1.21 -9.03 2.94
CA LYS A 51 -0.01 -9.58 2.30
C LYS A 51 -0.33 -10.74 1.34
N LEU A 52 -1.33 -11.55 1.62
CA LEU A 52 -1.82 -12.59 0.70
C LEU A 52 -2.45 -11.95 -0.55
N LEU A 53 -3.25 -10.89 -0.40
CA LEU A 53 -3.84 -10.15 -1.52
C LEU A 53 -2.78 -9.51 -2.42
N THR A 54 -1.64 -9.08 -1.89
CA THR A 54 -0.53 -8.54 -2.68
C THR A 54 0.33 -9.62 -3.35
N GLY A 55 0.23 -10.86 -2.91
CA GLY A 55 1.14 -11.94 -3.32
C GLY A 55 2.51 -11.89 -2.61
N LEU A 56 2.65 -11.06 -1.56
CA LEU A 56 3.85 -11.07 -0.70
C LEU A 56 3.94 -12.32 0.17
N LEU A 57 2.80 -12.97 0.40
CA LEU A 57 2.71 -14.29 1.01
C LEU A 57 1.97 -15.24 0.08
N THR A 58 2.41 -16.50 0.04
CA THR A 58 1.72 -17.57 -0.68
C THR A 58 0.73 -18.25 0.26
N PRO A 59 -0.55 -18.38 -0.10
CA PRO A 59 -1.51 -19.07 0.76
C PRO A 59 -1.16 -20.57 0.89
N SER A 60 -1.54 -21.18 2.02
CA SER A 60 -1.41 -22.62 2.21
C SER A 60 -2.45 -23.41 1.43
N SER A 61 -3.64 -22.83 1.22
CA SER A 61 -4.70 -23.33 0.35
C SER A 61 -5.61 -22.20 -0.10
N GLY A 62 -6.45 -22.47 -1.10
CA GLY A 62 -7.36 -21.50 -1.69
C GLY A 62 -6.67 -20.58 -2.69
N SER A 63 -7.39 -19.57 -3.15
CA SER A 63 -6.90 -18.66 -4.18
C SER A 63 -7.51 -17.25 -4.06
N THR A 64 -6.82 -16.29 -4.64
CA THR A 64 -7.35 -14.94 -4.88
C THR A 64 -7.36 -14.69 -6.38
N THR A 65 -8.49 -14.23 -6.91
CA THR A 65 -8.62 -13.85 -8.32
C THR A 65 -9.04 -12.40 -8.45
N PHE A 66 -8.53 -11.75 -9.47
CA PHE A 66 -8.81 -10.36 -9.79
C PHE A 66 -9.47 -10.33 -11.16
N GLN A 67 -10.68 -9.80 -11.25
CA GLN A 67 -11.54 -9.87 -12.45
C GLN A 67 -11.44 -8.61 -13.30
N SER A 68 -10.55 -7.82 -13.37
CA SER A 68 -10.40 -6.86 -14.44
C SER A 68 -9.21 -7.25 -15.30
N GLY A 69 -9.48 -8.06 -16.31
CA GLY A 69 -8.64 -8.45 -17.46
C GLY A 69 -7.23 -8.59 -17.13
N ASN A 70 -6.28 -8.02 -16.88
CA ASN A 70 -4.83 -8.23 -16.73
C ASN A 70 -4.23 -7.61 -15.45
N LEU A 71 -4.87 -7.73 -14.28
CA LEU A 71 -4.26 -7.28 -13.04
C LEU A 71 -2.97 -8.06 -12.79
N SER A 72 -1.86 -7.45 -13.14
CA SER A 72 -0.53 -7.94 -12.80
C SER A 72 -0.17 -7.52 -11.38
N ILE A 73 0.84 -8.15 -10.77
CA ILE A 73 1.39 -7.74 -9.48
C ILE A 73 1.79 -6.25 -9.48
N LYS A 74 2.14 -5.69 -10.64
CA LYS A 74 2.53 -4.29 -10.81
C LYS A 74 1.39 -3.28 -10.58
N THR A 75 0.15 -3.70 -10.67
CA THR A 75 -1.02 -2.83 -10.48
C THR A 75 -1.48 -2.77 -9.02
N ARG A 76 -0.82 -3.49 -8.12
CA ARG A 76 -1.11 -3.52 -6.69
C ARG A 76 0.03 -2.93 -5.89
N ALA A 77 -0.26 -2.02 -4.98
CA ALA A 77 0.71 -1.47 -4.05
C ALA A 77 0.32 -1.77 -2.60
N PHE A 78 1.30 -1.98 -1.76
CA PHE A 78 1.13 -2.24 -0.34
C PHE A 78 1.94 -1.26 0.50
N VAL A 79 1.28 -0.65 1.47
CA VAL A 79 1.92 0.18 2.49
C VAL A 79 1.77 -0.51 3.83
N SER A 80 2.89 -0.94 4.40
CA SER A 80 2.93 -1.61 5.70
C SER A 80 2.82 -0.62 6.85
N GLN A 81 2.37 -1.10 8.01
CA GLN A 81 2.33 -0.37 9.27
C GLN A 81 3.73 0.16 9.65
N GLU A 82 4.78 -0.65 9.46
CA GLU A 82 6.16 -0.22 9.62
C GLU A 82 6.74 0.25 8.30
N PRO A 83 7.12 1.55 8.17
CA PRO A 83 7.61 2.09 6.91
C PRO A 83 9.00 1.55 6.56
N VAL A 84 9.11 0.90 5.40
CA VAL A 84 10.40 0.44 4.85
C VAL A 84 11.06 1.57 4.06
N ILE A 85 12.14 2.10 4.60
CA ILE A 85 12.89 3.23 4.03
C ILE A 85 14.28 2.77 3.53
N LEU A 86 14.59 3.13 2.29
CA LEU A 86 15.90 2.88 1.72
C LEU A 86 16.90 3.94 2.19
N ARG A 87 18.17 3.55 2.38
CA ARG A 87 19.30 4.43 2.73
C ARG A 87 19.68 5.34 1.54
N ARG A 88 18.74 6.23 1.18
CA ARG A 88 18.81 7.19 0.07
C ARG A 88 18.13 8.49 0.47
N THR A 89 18.20 9.53 -0.39
CA THR A 89 17.41 10.75 -0.19
C THR A 89 15.91 10.47 -0.36
N VAL A 90 15.08 11.38 0.13
CA VAL A 90 13.62 11.32 0.01
C VAL A 90 13.21 11.16 -1.45
N LEU A 91 13.67 12.03 -2.34
CA LEU A 91 13.38 11.96 -3.78
C LEU A 91 13.87 10.64 -4.40
N LYS A 92 15.07 10.17 -4.05
CA LYS A 92 15.58 8.88 -4.54
C LYS A 92 14.80 7.68 -4.02
N ASN A 93 14.14 7.77 -2.86
CA ASN A 93 13.19 6.76 -2.40
C ASN A 93 11.95 6.72 -3.26
N MET A 94 11.42 7.90 -3.66
CA MET A 94 10.27 7.99 -4.57
C MET A 94 10.55 7.39 -5.94
N LEU A 95 11.68 7.75 -6.54
CA LEU A 95 12.01 7.33 -7.90
C LEU A 95 12.44 5.86 -8.00
N PHE A 96 12.78 5.22 -6.88
CA PHE A 96 13.29 3.84 -6.86
C PHE A 96 12.30 2.81 -7.41
N VAL A 97 11.00 3.02 -7.21
CA VAL A 97 9.95 2.08 -7.61
C VAL A 97 9.56 2.20 -9.08
N LEU A 98 10.11 3.18 -9.79
CA LEU A 98 9.81 3.43 -11.20
C LEU A 98 10.76 2.63 -12.10
N GLU A 99 10.22 1.91 -13.07
CA GLU A 99 11.03 1.18 -14.07
C GLU A 99 11.87 2.13 -14.94
N LYS A 100 11.28 3.28 -15.30
CA LYS A 100 11.93 4.35 -16.05
C LYS A 100 11.64 5.69 -15.38
N ILE A 101 12.68 6.48 -15.22
CA ILE A 101 12.56 7.85 -14.71
C ILE A 101 12.48 8.78 -15.94
N THR A 102 11.29 9.33 -16.17
CA THR A 102 11.05 10.35 -17.18
C THR A 102 10.93 11.73 -16.52
N SER A 103 10.93 12.80 -17.32
CA SER A 103 10.68 14.16 -16.81
C SER A 103 9.32 14.27 -16.12
N GLU A 104 8.27 13.69 -16.72
CA GLU A 104 6.92 13.71 -16.19
C GLU A 104 6.85 12.99 -14.83
N LYS A 105 7.47 11.80 -14.73
CA LYS A 105 7.52 11.03 -13.47
C LYS A 105 8.34 11.74 -12.39
N SER A 106 9.39 12.45 -12.79
CA SER A 106 10.19 13.27 -11.88
C SER A 106 9.37 14.46 -11.34
N THR A 107 8.57 15.10 -12.18
CA THR A 107 7.65 16.17 -11.79
C THR A 107 6.57 15.64 -10.86
N LEU A 108 5.91 14.52 -11.23
CA LEU A 108 4.90 13.88 -10.42
C LEU A 108 5.45 13.48 -9.03
N ALA A 109 6.69 12.98 -8.95
CA ALA A 109 7.33 12.67 -7.69
C ALA A 109 7.43 13.89 -6.76
N LYS A 110 7.81 15.06 -7.30
CA LYS A 110 7.89 16.30 -6.53
C LYS A 110 6.51 16.82 -6.11
N GLU A 111 5.52 16.73 -6.99
CA GLU A 111 4.14 17.08 -6.67
C GLU A 111 3.59 16.22 -5.53
N LEU A 112 3.80 14.90 -5.58
CA LEU A 112 3.39 13.99 -4.52
C LEU A 112 4.15 14.27 -3.21
N LEU A 113 5.45 14.57 -3.26
CA LEU A 113 6.20 14.98 -2.06
C LEU A 113 5.64 16.29 -1.47
N SER A 114 5.25 17.24 -2.30
CA SER A 114 4.62 18.48 -1.84
C SER A 114 3.26 18.23 -1.19
N LEU A 115 2.41 17.40 -1.81
CA LEU A 115 1.13 16.99 -1.23
C LEU A 115 1.30 16.30 0.13
N MET A 116 2.37 15.56 0.32
CA MET A 116 2.69 14.87 1.58
C MET A 116 3.48 15.75 2.57
N GLY A 117 3.70 17.04 2.27
CA GLY A 117 4.45 17.96 3.11
C GLY A 117 5.93 17.61 3.25
N LEU A 118 6.54 17.05 2.21
CA LEU A 118 7.94 16.62 2.16
C LEU A 118 8.79 17.38 1.12
N ASP A 119 8.24 18.42 0.50
CA ASP A 119 8.87 19.23 -0.55
C ASP A 119 10.24 19.78 -0.12
N LYS A 120 10.34 20.33 1.11
CA LYS A 120 11.59 20.89 1.64
C LYS A 120 12.63 19.84 2.04
N LYS A 121 12.30 18.55 1.93
CA LYS A 121 13.12 17.41 2.36
C LYS A 121 13.60 16.52 1.22
N GLU A 122 13.39 16.91 -0.03
CA GLU A 122 13.73 16.11 -1.22
C GLU A 122 15.15 15.54 -1.20
N HIS A 123 16.11 16.32 -0.76
CA HIS A 123 17.54 15.97 -0.71
C HIS A 123 18.00 15.42 0.64
N GLN A 124 17.13 15.43 1.66
CA GLN A 124 17.45 14.89 2.98
C GLN A 124 17.56 13.37 2.93
N ASN A 125 18.44 12.80 3.77
CA ASN A 125 18.48 11.35 3.98
C ASN A 125 17.16 10.87 4.58
N ALA A 126 16.46 9.99 3.88
CA ALA A 126 15.13 9.52 4.29
C ALA A 126 15.13 8.76 5.64
N LEU A 127 16.27 8.20 6.06
CA LEU A 127 16.37 7.56 7.38
C LEU A 127 16.20 8.55 8.54
N THR A 128 16.49 9.84 8.32
CA THR A 128 16.40 10.89 9.36
C THR A 128 15.01 11.51 9.48
N LEU A 129 14.06 11.09 8.67
CA LEU A 129 12.67 11.50 8.75
C LEU A 129 12.01 11.01 10.05
N SER A 130 11.02 11.74 10.56
CA SER A 130 10.16 11.28 11.64
C SER A 130 9.32 10.07 11.20
N ALA A 131 8.71 9.35 12.14
CA ALA A 131 7.86 8.19 11.84
C ALA A 131 6.72 8.56 10.88
N GLY A 132 6.02 9.67 11.13
CA GLY A 132 4.94 10.14 10.27
C GLY A 132 5.42 10.57 8.87
N GLU A 133 6.60 11.20 8.78
CA GLU A 133 7.20 11.55 7.49
C GLU A 133 7.61 10.32 6.68
N LYS A 134 8.16 9.30 7.35
CA LYS A 134 8.47 8.01 6.71
C LYS A 134 7.22 7.34 6.17
N GLN A 135 6.13 7.36 6.92
CA GLN A 135 4.86 6.78 6.49
C GLN A 135 4.29 7.53 5.27
N ARG A 136 4.30 8.88 5.30
CA ARG A 136 3.89 9.68 4.14
C ARG A 136 4.76 9.43 2.91
N LEU A 137 6.06 9.26 3.09
CA LEU A 137 6.97 8.89 2.00
C LEU A 137 6.64 7.50 1.42
N CYS A 138 6.34 6.52 2.26
CA CYS A 138 5.93 5.19 1.81
C CYS A 138 4.60 5.24 1.03
N LEU A 139 3.64 6.03 1.50
CA LEU A 139 2.37 6.23 0.80
C LEU A 139 2.59 6.90 -0.56
N ALA A 140 3.32 8.02 -0.61
CA ALA A 140 3.65 8.70 -1.87
C ALA A 140 4.36 7.76 -2.86
N ARG A 141 5.28 6.93 -2.35
CA ARG A 141 6.00 5.93 -3.13
C ARG A 141 5.08 4.83 -3.69
N ALA A 142 4.06 4.44 -2.96
CA ALA A 142 3.06 3.50 -3.46
C ALA A 142 2.18 4.14 -4.55
N ILE A 143 1.73 5.37 -4.33
CA ILE A 143 0.85 6.11 -5.24
C ILE A 143 1.52 6.41 -6.59
N ILE A 144 2.81 6.76 -6.61
CA ILE A 144 3.52 7.12 -7.86
C ILE A 144 3.55 5.96 -8.87
N THR A 145 3.35 4.73 -8.41
CA THR A 145 3.27 3.55 -9.28
C THR A 145 1.92 3.44 -10.01
N ASN A 146 0.97 4.33 -9.69
CA ASN A 146 -0.39 4.35 -10.21
C ASN A 146 -1.08 2.98 -10.08
N PRO A 147 -1.20 2.43 -8.86
CA PRO A 147 -1.77 1.11 -8.66
C PRO A 147 -3.29 1.14 -8.83
N GLU A 148 -3.86 0.08 -9.42
CA GLU A 148 -5.32 -0.11 -9.46
C GLU A 148 -5.87 -0.45 -8.06
N ILE A 149 -5.07 -1.13 -7.23
CA ILE A 149 -5.41 -1.48 -5.86
C ILE A 149 -4.32 -1.01 -4.93
N LEU A 150 -4.67 -0.16 -3.96
CA LEU A 150 -3.82 0.28 -2.90
C LEU A 150 -4.24 -0.37 -1.58
N LEU A 151 -3.37 -1.22 -1.03
CA LEU A 151 -3.58 -1.95 0.21
C LEU A 151 -2.80 -1.27 1.32
N LEU A 152 -3.50 -0.86 2.38
CA LEU A 152 -2.95 -0.09 3.48
C LEU A 152 -3.11 -0.86 4.79
N ASP A 153 -2.00 -1.11 5.48
CA ASP A 153 -1.99 -1.76 6.77
C ASP A 153 -1.73 -0.71 7.86
N GLU A 154 -2.80 -0.30 8.53
CA GLU A 154 -2.79 0.73 9.58
C GLU A 154 -1.99 2.00 9.18
N PRO A 155 -2.31 2.66 8.05
CA PRO A 155 -1.48 3.71 7.47
C PRO A 155 -1.33 4.96 8.35
N THR A 156 -2.13 5.09 9.39
CA THR A 156 -2.14 6.22 10.33
C THR A 156 -1.73 5.83 11.75
N ALA A 157 -1.38 4.56 11.98
CA ALA A 157 -0.94 4.11 13.30
C ALA A 157 0.36 4.82 13.73
N ASN A 158 0.40 5.25 14.99
CA ASN A 158 1.57 5.92 15.59
C ASN A 158 2.02 7.21 14.88
N ILE A 159 1.09 7.90 14.21
CA ILE A 159 1.37 9.15 13.49
C ILE A 159 0.70 10.31 14.19
N GLU A 160 1.33 11.50 14.15
CA GLU A 160 0.74 12.73 14.66
C GLU A 160 -0.55 13.10 13.90
N PRO A 161 -1.54 13.72 14.59
CA PRO A 161 -2.85 14.05 14.00
C PRO A 161 -2.77 14.84 12.68
N ASN A 162 -1.84 15.78 12.58
CA ASN A 162 -1.65 16.57 11.35
C ASN A 162 -1.23 15.72 10.14
N SER A 163 -0.42 14.70 10.37
CA SER A 163 0.02 13.76 9.32
C SER A 163 -1.10 12.80 8.91
N THR A 164 -1.92 12.39 9.88
CA THR A 164 -3.12 11.58 9.64
C THR A 164 -4.08 12.32 8.71
N THR A 165 -4.37 13.59 8.99
CA THR A 165 -5.27 14.42 8.17
C THR A 165 -4.78 14.55 6.71
N LEU A 166 -3.47 14.65 6.47
CA LEU A 166 -2.92 14.71 5.11
C LEU A 166 -3.11 13.39 4.35
N ILE A 167 -2.91 12.26 5.02
CA ILE A 167 -3.12 10.93 4.44
C ILE A 167 -4.61 10.73 4.11
N GLU A 168 -5.49 11.00 5.07
CA GLU A 168 -6.94 10.85 4.90
C GLU A 168 -7.49 11.71 3.76
N LYS A 169 -7.09 12.98 3.69
CA LYS A 169 -7.48 13.86 2.58
C LYS A 169 -7.12 13.30 1.22
N TYR A 170 -5.95 12.67 1.10
CA TYR A 170 -5.54 12.10 -0.17
C TYR A 170 -6.35 10.85 -0.54
N LEU A 171 -6.67 10.01 0.44
CA LEU A 171 -7.37 8.74 0.22
C LEU A 171 -8.87 8.94 -0.13
N ILE A 172 -9.46 10.10 0.21
CA ILE A 172 -10.89 10.40 -0.01
C ILE A 172 -11.13 11.17 -1.34
N GLN A 173 -10.09 11.71 -1.97
CA GLN A 173 -10.17 12.37 -3.27
C GLN A 173 -10.18 11.37 -4.43
#